data_0cec364922199b72caa96052601c8ab5
#
_entry.id   0cec364922199b72caa96052601c8ab5
#
_cell.length_a   1.000
_cell.length_b   1.000
_cell.length_c   1.000
_cell.angle_alpha   90.00
_cell.angle_beta   90.00
_cell.angle_gamma   90.00
#
_symmetry.space_group_name_H-M   'P 1'
#
loop_
_entity.id
_entity.type
_entity.pdbx_description
1 polymer ?
#
loop_
_entity_poly.entity_id
_entity_poly.type
_entity_poly.pdbx_seq_one_letter_code
_entity_poly.pdbx_strand_id
1 'polypeptide(L)'
;MKHRYYPILLLYFFQVACMPEEDLPIRHTGETPEYFIECYCQPGRPFALSATSVLPVSEDLQIDFSKEMKVTIHADKAISLIPGSEFIYNYGSPEKFEVRYIDSLFLDITTIDNKSITASTSIPPAVSIYNCQVAGNEAIIRFYISEKADENYYIYTAEAVHADSILNKEVCYLDYSEFQQEGLTEKSVILPDIGQAEEIIFTLKRITKANYDYQVSLNAANTANQSSITTPVPLKGNLQGALGIFTCYTEDKQTVPL
;
A
#
# COMPACT_ATOMS: atom_id res chain seq x y z
N MET A 1 38.85 11.02 62.28
CA MET A 1 38.58 9.69 61.69
C MET A 1 37.12 9.58 61.20
N LYS A 2 36.64 10.35 60.19
CA LYS A 2 35.24 10.28 59.75
C LYS A 2 34.99 10.37 58.22
N HIS A 3 36.02 10.27 57.37
CA HIS A 3 35.84 10.42 55.91
C HIS A 3 36.20 9.19 55.06
N ARG A 4 36.34 8.00 55.65
CA ARG A 4 36.83 6.79 54.91
C ARG A 4 35.75 5.88 54.38
N TYR A 5 34.46 6.12 54.65
CA TYR A 5 33.36 5.22 54.25
C TYR A 5 32.52 5.73 53.11
N TYR A 6 32.64 6.98 52.69
CA TYR A 6 31.84 7.56 51.59
C TYR A 6 32.11 6.92 50.21
N PRO A 7 33.34 6.54 49.83
CA PRO A 7 33.56 5.93 48.52
C PRO A 7 32.96 4.52 48.40
N ILE A 8 32.83 3.77 49.48
CA ILE A 8 32.26 2.42 49.50
C ILE A 8 30.73 2.49 49.34
N LEU A 9 30.08 3.47 49.94
CA LEU A 9 28.63 3.67 49.79
C LEU A 9 28.24 4.12 48.35
N LEU A 10 29.12 4.92 47.70
CA LEU A 10 28.90 5.34 46.30
C LEU A 10 29.06 4.17 45.33
N LEU A 11 29.95 3.21 45.60
CA LEU A 11 30.13 2.01 44.76
C LEU A 11 28.94 1.05 44.83
N TYR A 12 28.21 1.03 45.95
CA TYR A 12 27.02 0.19 46.12
C TYR A 12 25.81 0.72 45.31
N PHE A 13 25.73 2.02 45.05
CA PHE A 13 24.67 2.61 44.26
C PHE A 13 24.79 2.34 42.75
N PHE A 14 26.00 2.04 42.26
CA PHE A 14 26.21 1.71 40.85
C PHE A 14 25.90 0.23 40.50
N GLN A 15 25.69 -0.63 41.47
CA GLN A 15 25.40 -2.06 41.20
C GLN A 15 23.89 -2.36 41.06
N VAL A 16 23.02 -1.40 41.34
CA VAL A 16 21.55 -1.60 41.26
C VAL A 16 20.98 -1.14 39.91
N ALA A 17 21.81 -0.62 39.00
CA ALA A 17 21.36 -0.05 37.70
C ALA A 17 21.36 -1.06 36.52
N CYS A 18 21.75 -2.33 36.72
CA CYS A 18 21.45 -3.38 35.76
C CYS A 18 20.11 -4.00 36.12
N MET A 19 19.00 -3.41 35.66
CA MET A 19 17.78 -4.17 35.53
C MET A 19 18.04 -5.25 34.46
N PRO A 20 17.78 -6.54 34.74
CA PRO A 20 17.76 -7.52 33.68
C PRO A 20 16.71 -7.07 32.69
N GLU A 21 17.05 -7.04 31.41
CA GLU A 21 16.09 -6.94 30.35
C GLU A 21 15.12 -8.12 30.51
N GLU A 22 13.97 -7.87 31.12
CA GLU A 22 12.88 -8.85 31.08
C GLU A 22 12.42 -8.90 29.65
N ASP A 23 12.71 -9.99 28.95
CA ASP A 23 12.03 -10.35 27.72
C ASP A 23 10.52 -10.40 28.03
N LEU A 24 9.82 -9.32 27.74
CA LEU A 24 8.37 -9.28 27.82
C LEU A 24 7.85 -10.31 26.81
N PRO A 25 7.24 -11.41 27.24
CA PRO A 25 6.69 -12.37 26.30
C PRO A 25 5.61 -11.64 25.51
N ILE A 26 5.86 -11.39 24.22
CA ILE A 26 4.88 -10.87 23.30
C ILE A 26 3.76 -11.94 23.22
N ARG A 27 2.71 -11.76 24.02
CA ARG A 27 1.53 -12.61 23.95
C ARG A 27 0.75 -12.17 22.72
N HIS A 28 0.88 -12.92 21.65
CA HIS A 28 -0.04 -12.85 20.53
C HIS A 28 -1.42 -13.31 21.03
N THR A 29 -2.28 -12.37 21.41
CA THR A 29 -3.68 -12.61 21.81
C THR A 29 -4.58 -12.52 20.59
N GLY A 30 -4.47 -13.46 19.67
CA GLY A 30 -5.28 -13.55 18.46
C GLY A 30 -4.69 -14.57 17.49
N GLU A 31 -5.53 -15.14 16.66
CA GLU A 31 -5.04 -15.90 15.51
C GLU A 31 -4.29 -14.92 14.60
N THR A 32 -2.98 -15.10 14.48
CA THR A 32 -2.17 -14.32 13.52
C THR A 32 -2.62 -14.75 12.12
N PRO A 33 -2.97 -13.81 11.23
CA PRO A 33 -3.26 -14.18 9.85
C PRO A 33 -2.05 -14.88 9.25
N GLU A 34 -2.28 -16.02 8.62
CA GLU A 34 -1.20 -16.84 8.05
C GLU A 34 -0.73 -16.31 6.68
N TYR A 35 -1.55 -15.45 6.05
CA TYR A 35 -1.31 -14.99 4.69
C TYR A 35 -1.39 -13.48 4.59
N PHE A 36 -0.54 -12.95 3.71
CA PHE A 36 -0.56 -11.57 3.24
C PHE A 36 -0.86 -11.58 1.74
N ILE A 37 -1.94 -10.90 1.32
CA ILE A 37 -2.45 -10.95 -0.03
C ILE A 37 -2.62 -9.53 -0.57
N GLU A 38 -2.10 -9.29 -1.77
CA GLU A 38 -2.31 -8.05 -2.49
C GLU A 38 -2.80 -8.32 -3.91
N CYS A 39 -3.89 -7.65 -4.27
CA CYS A 39 -4.44 -7.68 -5.61
C CYS A 39 -4.96 -6.30 -5.99
N TYR A 40 -4.30 -5.70 -6.98
CA TYR A 40 -4.67 -4.39 -7.53
C TYR A 40 -5.24 -4.58 -8.94
N CYS A 41 -6.55 -4.52 -9.04
CA CYS A 41 -7.26 -4.69 -10.31
C CYS A 41 -7.31 -3.39 -11.10
N GLN A 42 -7.09 -3.46 -12.40
CA GLN A 42 -7.21 -2.32 -13.32
C GLN A 42 -8.01 -2.75 -14.54
N PRO A 43 -9.07 -2.01 -14.94
CA PRO A 43 -9.79 -2.26 -16.18
C PRO A 43 -8.85 -2.30 -17.40
N GLY A 44 -9.05 -3.27 -18.29
CA GLY A 44 -8.21 -3.47 -19.47
C GLY A 44 -6.89 -4.23 -19.22
N ARG A 45 -6.61 -4.64 -17.98
CA ARG A 45 -5.44 -5.43 -17.61
C ARG A 45 -5.83 -6.84 -17.15
N PRO A 46 -4.92 -7.83 -17.28
CA PRO A 46 -5.06 -9.11 -16.64
C PRO A 46 -5.10 -8.98 -15.11
N PHE A 47 -5.80 -9.90 -14.44
CA PHE A 47 -5.69 -9.99 -12.99
C PHE A 47 -4.32 -10.55 -12.59
N ALA A 48 -3.75 -9.96 -11.54
CA ALA A 48 -2.53 -10.40 -10.90
C ALA A 48 -2.65 -10.25 -9.39
N LEU A 49 -2.27 -11.31 -8.65
CA LEU A 49 -2.39 -11.39 -7.21
C LEU A 49 -1.09 -11.92 -6.61
N SER A 50 -0.64 -11.29 -5.53
CA SER A 50 0.46 -11.75 -4.70
C SER A 50 -0.10 -12.38 -3.43
N ALA A 51 0.32 -13.59 -3.11
CA ALA A 51 0.00 -14.28 -1.87
C ALA A 51 1.28 -14.82 -1.24
N THR A 52 1.59 -14.34 -0.04
CA THR A 52 2.76 -14.74 0.73
C THR A 52 2.36 -15.21 2.11
N SER A 53 3.14 -16.10 2.71
CA SER A 53 2.97 -16.48 4.10
C SER A 53 3.47 -15.36 5.02
N VAL A 54 2.74 -15.12 6.11
CA VAL A 54 3.20 -14.24 7.19
C VAL A 54 4.13 -15.03 8.09
N LEU A 55 5.39 -14.62 8.18
CA LEU A 55 6.39 -15.26 9.02
C LEU A 55 6.54 -14.52 10.36
N PRO A 56 6.77 -15.24 11.47
CA PRO A 56 7.15 -14.62 12.73
C PRO A 56 8.45 -13.84 12.60
N VAL A 57 8.58 -12.71 13.30
CA VAL A 57 9.78 -11.83 13.30
C VAL A 57 11.06 -12.56 13.74
N SER A 58 10.94 -13.72 14.41
CA SER A 58 12.06 -14.53 14.91
C SER A 58 12.65 -15.49 13.87
N GLU A 59 12.06 -15.61 12.69
CA GLU A 59 12.53 -16.51 11.64
C GLU A 59 13.30 -15.75 10.57
N ASP A 60 14.27 -16.43 9.92
CA ASP A 60 14.97 -15.86 8.79
C ASP A 60 13.98 -15.44 7.70
N LEU A 61 14.11 -14.20 7.24
CA LEU A 61 13.23 -13.55 6.25
C LEU A 61 13.33 -14.25 4.89
N GLN A 62 12.73 -15.43 4.76
CA GLN A 62 12.46 -16.05 3.48
C GLN A 62 11.01 -15.79 3.10
N ILE A 63 10.80 -15.00 2.04
CA ILE A 63 9.47 -14.79 1.50
C ILE A 63 9.02 -16.11 0.86
N ASP A 64 8.03 -16.76 1.46
CA ASP A 64 7.41 -17.95 0.90
C ASP A 64 6.16 -17.54 0.09
N PHE A 65 6.25 -17.73 -1.23
CA PHE A 65 5.13 -17.50 -2.13
C PHE A 65 4.21 -18.73 -2.12
N SER A 66 3.06 -18.59 -1.51
CA SER A 66 2.06 -19.65 -1.49
C SER A 66 1.50 -19.91 -2.87
N LYS A 67 1.72 -21.13 -3.41
CA LYS A 67 1.30 -21.54 -4.75
C LYS A 67 0.18 -22.58 -4.76
N GLU A 68 -0.30 -22.98 -3.60
CA GLU A 68 -1.24 -24.09 -3.45
C GLU A 68 -2.65 -23.61 -3.03
N MET A 69 -3.03 -22.42 -3.47
CA MET A 69 -4.35 -21.87 -3.23
C MET A 69 -5.21 -21.95 -4.49
N LYS A 70 -6.50 -22.17 -4.31
CA LYS A 70 -7.48 -21.94 -5.37
C LYS A 70 -7.97 -20.49 -5.27
N VAL A 71 -7.61 -19.68 -6.27
CA VAL A 71 -7.94 -18.25 -6.32
C VAL A 71 -8.97 -18.01 -7.43
N THR A 72 -10.09 -17.36 -7.08
CA THR A 72 -11.14 -17.01 -8.04
C THR A 72 -11.55 -15.55 -7.83
N ILE A 73 -11.62 -14.79 -8.91
CA ILE A 73 -12.20 -13.46 -8.92
C ILE A 73 -13.52 -13.51 -9.69
N HIS A 74 -14.58 -13.06 -9.03
CA HIS A 74 -15.91 -12.95 -9.62
C HIS A 74 -16.10 -11.52 -10.12
N ALA A 75 -16.25 -11.42 -11.43
CA ALA A 75 -16.62 -10.22 -12.18
C ALA A 75 -17.98 -10.47 -12.86
N ASP A 76 -18.13 -10.22 -14.16
CA ASP A 76 -19.25 -10.70 -14.97
C ASP A 76 -19.31 -12.24 -15.05
N LYS A 77 -18.16 -12.87 -14.90
CA LYS A 77 -17.97 -14.32 -14.79
C LYS A 77 -16.93 -14.63 -13.71
N ALA A 78 -16.88 -15.89 -13.29
CA ALA A 78 -15.83 -16.37 -12.39
C ALA A 78 -14.55 -16.63 -13.19
N ILE A 79 -13.45 -16.00 -12.78
CA ILE A 79 -12.13 -16.10 -13.39
C ILE A 79 -11.18 -16.75 -12.38
N SER A 80 -10.72 -17.95 -12.70
CA SER A 80 -9.72 -18.63 -11.87
C SER A 80 -8.33 -18.14 -12.23
N LEU A 81 -7.57 -17.74 -11.20
CA LEU A 81 -6.18 -17.36 -11.34
C LEU A 81 -5.29 -18.62 -11.22
N ILE A 82 -4.30 -18.70 -12.08
CA ILE A 82 -3.34 -19.81 -12.10
C ILE A 82 -2.03 -19.38 -11.43
N PRO A 83 -1.33 -20.29 -10.73
CA PRO A 83 0.00 -20.00 -10.19
C PRO A 83 0.98 -19.65 -11.31
N GLY A 84 1.73 -18.58 -11.14
CA GLY A 84 2.78 -18.10 -12.04
C GLY A 84 4.17 -18.22 -11.42
N SER A 85 5.20 -17.96 -12.23
CA SER A 85 6.61 -17.95 -11.79
C SER A 85 7.18 -16.55 -11.62
N GLU A 86 6.38 -15.50 -11.79
CA GLU A 86 6.83 -14.11 -11.72
C GLU A 86 7.00 -13.65 -10.27
N PHE A 87 8.08 -12.92 -10.01
CA PHE A 87 8.60 -12.64 -8.68
C PHE A 87 7.68 -11.80 -7.76
N ILE A 88 6.75 -11.01 -8.30
CA ILE A 88 5.90 -10.12 -7.51
C ILE A 88 4.49 -10.68 -7.41
N TYR A 89 3.98 -11.27 -8.50
CA TYR A 89 2.66 -11.84 -8.58
C TYR A 89 2.77 -13.35 -8.81
N ASN A 90 2.36 -14.12 -7.82
CA ASN A 90 2.42 -15.58 -7.92
C ASN A 90 1.13 -16.22 -8.43
N TYR A 91 0.08 -15.41 -8.69
CA TYR A 91 -1.14 -15.81 -9.36
C TYR A 91 -1.51 -14.82 -10.46
N GLY A 92 -2.00 -15.31 -11.57
CA GLY A 92 -2.41 -14.48 -12.69
C GLY A 92 -3.51 -15.08 -13.53
N SER A 93 -4.14 -14.25 -14.35
CA SER A 93 -5.10 -14.66 -15.38
C SER A 93 -4.62 -14.16 -16.74
N PRO A 94 -4.71 -14.97 -17.81
CA PRO A 94 -4.43 -14.49 -19.16
C PRO A 94 -5.52 -13.56 -19.69
N GLU A 95 -6.71 -13.58 -19.09
CA GLU A 95 -7.84 -12.78 -19.50
C GLU A 95 -7.74 -11.35 -18.96
N LYS A 96 -8.02 -10.37 -19.84
CA LYS A 96 -8.16 -8.98 -19.44
C LYS A 96 -9.52 -8.76 -18.80
N PHE A 97 -9.52 -7.97 -17.74
CA PHE A 97 -10.72 -7.51 -17.07
C PHE A 97 -11.31 -6.31 -17.82
N GLU A 98 -12.56 -6.41 -18.23
CA GLU A 98 -13.31 -5.32 -18.87
C GLU A 98 -14.51 -4.92 -18.00
N VAL A 99 -14.69 -3.62 -17.79
CA VAL A 99 -15.88 -3.07 -17.11
C VAL A 99 -17.05 -3.10 -18.08
N ARG A 100 -17.90 -4.10 -17.95
CA ARG A 100 -19.17 -4.19 -18.69
C ARG A 100 -20.25 -4.55 -17.69
N TYR A 101 -21.07 -3.60 -17.29
CA TYR A 101 -22.25 -3.85 -16.43
C TYR A 101 -21.95 -4.40 -15.02
N ILE A 102 -20.74 -4.20 -14.50
CA ILE A 102 -20.36 -4.58 -13.14
C ILE A 102 -19.82 -3.37 -12.40
N ASP A 103 -20.27 -3.22 -11.14
CA ASP A 103 -19.83 -2.14 -10.27
C ASP A 103 -18.85 -2.60 -9.18
N SER A 104 -18.68 -3.91 -9.05
CA SER A 104 -17.86 -4.52 -7.99
C SER A 104 -17.24 -5.85 -8.41
N LEU A 105 -16.14 -6.18 -7.75
CA LEU A 105 -15.44 -7.46 -7.86
C LEU A 105 -15.45 -8.16 -6.51
N PHE A 106 -15.47 -9.50 -6.53
CA PHE A 106 -15.38 -10.33 -5.35
C PHE A 106 -14.22 -11.31 -5.50
N LEU A 107 -13.41 -11.42 -4.46
CA LEU A 107 -12.31 -12.37 -4.35
C LEU A 107 -12.74 -13.53 -3.46
N ASP A 108 -12.47 -14.73 -3.91
CA ASP A 108 -12.63 -15.97 -3.15
C ASP A 108 -11.35 -16.82 -3.27
N ILE A 109 -10.74 -17.12 -2.14
CA ILE A 109 -9.55 -17.96 -2.06
C ILE A 109 -9.83 -19.11 -1.11
N THR A 110 -9.55 -20.33 -1.58
CA THR A 110 -9.50 -21.51 -0.74
C THR A 110 -8.04 -21.93 -0.58
N THR A 111 -7.57 -21.95 0.65
CA THR A 111 -6.21 -22.36 1.00
C THR A 111 -6.09 -23.89 1.01
N ILE A 112 -4.86 -24.42 1.09
CA ILE A 112 -4.61 -25.87 1.10
C ILE A 112 -5.26 -26.59 2.31
N ASP A 113 -5.37 -25.89 3.44
CA ASP A 113 -6.03 -26.37 4.66
C ASP A 113 -7.54 -26.10 4.68
N ASN A 114 -8.13 -25.76 3.52
CA ASN A 114 -9.54 -25.47 3.30
C ASN A 114 -10.08 -24.25 4.10
N LYS A 115 -9.24 -23.33 4.47
CA LYS A 115 -9.69 -22.03 4.99
C LYS A 115 -10.16 -21.15 3.82
N SER A 116 -11.16 -20.32 4.08
CA SER A 116 -11.68 -19.35 3.10
C SER A 116 -11.16 -17.96 3.40
N ILE A 117 -10.65 -17.27 2.37
CA ILE A 117 -10.29 -15.86 2.41
C ILE A 117 -11.14 -15.14 1.38
N THR A 118 -11.86 -14.10 1.79
CA THR A 118 -12.77 -13.37 0.92
C THR A 118 -12.57 -11.87 1.00
N ALA A 119 -12.88 -11.18 -0.08
CA ALA A 119 -12.93 -9.72 -0.11
C ALA A 119 -13.85 -9.21 -1.22
N SER A 120 -14.23 -7.95 -1.13
CA SER A 120 -14.94 -7.25 -2.20
C SER A 120 -14.36 -5.86 -2.42
N THR A 121 -14.49 -5.36 -3.64
CA THR A 121 -14.10 -3.99 -4.01
C THR A 121 -15.03 -3.41 -5.06
N SER A 122 -15.33 -2.13 -4.96
CA SER A 122 -15.98 -1.39 -6.04
C SER A 122 -14.99 -1.05 -7.14
N ILE A 123 -15.51 -0.77 -8.33
CA ILE A 123 -14.72 -0.29 -9.48
C ILE A 123 -14.86 1.24 -9.52
N PRO A 124 -13.77 1.99 -9.24
CA PRO A 124 -13.83 3.45 -9.32
C PRO A 124 -14.17 3.92 -10.75
N PRO A 125 -14.92 5.03 -10.91
CA PRO A 125 -15.12 5.65 -12.20
C PRO A 125 -13.80 6.04 -12.86
N ALA A 126 -13.80 6.17 -14.18
CA ALA A 126 -12.66 6.67 -14.93
C ALA A 126 -12.21 8.04 -14.40
N VAL A 127 -10.90 8.26 -14.39
CA VAL A 127 -10.29 9.54 -14.02
C VAL A 127 -9.51 10.09 -15.20
N SER A 128 -9.45 11.44 -15.32
CA SER A 128 -8.65 12.10 -16.35
C SER A 128 -7.92 13.30 -15.76
N ILE A 129 -6.68 13.46 -16.14
CA ILE A 129 -5.89 14.68 -15.89
C ILE A 129 -6.36 15.72 -16.89
N TYR A 130 -6.92 16.84 -16.39
CA TYR A 130 -7.33 17.95 -17.23
C TYR A 130 -6.13 18.73 -17.77
N ASN A 131 -5.15 18.97 -16.92
CA ASN A 131 -3.91 19.70 -17.28
C ASN A 131 -2.79 19.28 -16.34
N CYS A 132 -1.57 19.23 -16.85
CA CYS A 132 -0.35 19.12 -16.06
C CYS A 132 0.68 20.13 -16.53
N GLN A 133 1.45 20.65 -15.60
CA GLN A 133 2.50 21.63 -15.87
C GLN A 133 3.64 21.50 -14.86
N VAL A 134 4.81 21.97 -15.25
CA VAL A 134 5.98 22.08 -14.40
C VAL A 134 6.31 23.55 -14.20
N ALA A 135 6.48 23.99 -12.96
CA ALA A 135 6.82 25.36 -12.61
C ALA A 135 7.99 25.38 -11.61
N GLY A 136 9.19 25.63 -12.11
CA GLY A 136 10.41 25.47 -11.33
C GLY A 136 10.61 24.01 -10.92
N ASN A 137 10.55 23.70 -9.64
CA ASN A 137 10.62 22.34 -9.10
C ASN A 137 9.25 21.77 -8.70
N GLU A 138 8.15 22.45 -9.03
CA GLU A 138 6.80 21.99 -8.75
C GLU A 138 6.21 21.26 -9.94
N ALA A 139 5.73 20.04 -9.72
CA ALA A 139 4.91 19.27 -10.64
C ALA A 139 3.44 19.44 -10.25
N ILE A 140 2.65 20.06 -11.13
CA ILE A 140 1.27 20.51 -10.85
C ILE A 140 0.31 19.76 -11.76
N ILE A 141 -0.75 19.17 -11.17
CA ILE A 141 -1.87 18.61 -11.93
C ILE A 141 -3.18 19.33 -11.62
N ARG A 142 -4.08 19.34 -12.62
CA ARG A 142 -5.48 19.73 -12.46
C ARG A 142 -6.38 18.60 -12.96
N PHE A 143 -7.41 18.29 -12.19
CA PHE A 143 -8.36 17.24 -12.51
C PHE A 143 -9.73 17.53 -11.86
N TYR A 144 -10.78 16.85 -12.35
CA TYR A 144 -12.12 16.98 -11.79
C TYR A 144 -12.35 15.94 -10.70
N ILE A 145 -12.89 16.42 -9.56
CA ILE A 145 -13.45 15.56 -8.51
C ILE A 145 -14.92 15.26 -8.81
N SER A 146 -15.42 14.10 -8.33
CA SER A 146 -16.81 13.69 -8.48
C SER A 146 -17.72 14.42 -7.49
N GLU A 147 -18.99 14.58 -7.83
CA GLU A 147 -20.05 14.99 -6.90
C GLU A 147 -20.30 13.94 -5.79
N LYS A 148 -19.94 12.68 -6.04
CA LYS A 148 -20.06 11.60 -5.07
C LYS A 148 -18.80 11.52 -4.19
N ALA A 149 -18.98 11.84 -2.92
CA ALA A 149 -17.90 11.91 -1.94
C ALA A 149 -17.09 10.62 -1.83
N ASP A 150 -17.73 9.45 -1.90
CA ASP A 150 -17.12 8.13 -1.79
C ASP A 150 -16.25 7.72 -2.99
N GLU A 151 -16.31 8.49 -4.10
CA GLU A 151 -15.47 8.31 -5.28
C GLU A 151 -14.21 9.19 -5.28
N ASN A 152 -13.99 10.04 -4.26
CA ASN A 152 -12.98 11.10 -4.26
C ASN A 152 -11.70 10.77 -3.49
N TYR A 153 -11.17 9.56 -3.69
CA TYR A 153 -9.87 9.12 -3.18
C TYR A 153 -8.89 8.93 -4.33
N TYR A 154 -7.68 9.51 -4.22
CA TYR A 154 -6.74 9.50 -5.32
C TYR A 154 -5.32 9.21 -4.84
N ILE A 155 -4.51 8.67 -5.76
CA ILE A 155 -3.05 8.66 -5.66
C ILE A 155 -2.53 9.50 -6.82
N TYR A 156 -1.81 10.57 -6.49
CA TYR A 156 -1.06 11.34 -7.44
C TYR A 156 0.42 11.00 -7.33
N THR A 157 1.04 10.68 -8.47
CA THR A 157 2.47 10.42 -8.57
C THR A 157 3.08 11.32 -9.63
N ALA A 158 4.20 11.97 -9.28
CA ALA A 158 5.05 12.68 -10.22
C ALA A 158 6.43 12.03 -10.22
N GLU A 159 6.93 11.69 -11.41
CA GLU A 159 8.23 11.03 -11.61
C GLU A 159 9.08 11.87 -12.57
N ALA A 160 10.26 12.30 -12.11
CA ALA A 160 11.28 12.92 -12.93
C ALA A 160 12.13 11.84 -13.60
N VAL A 161 12.20 11.85 -14.92
CA VAL A 161 12.84 10.78 -15.71
C VAL A 161 13.95 11.35 -16.59
N HIS A 162 15.06 10.61 -16.68
CA HIS A 162 16.17 10.84 -17.58
C HIS A 162 16.64 9.50 -18.15
N ALA A 163 16.71 9.39 -19.47
CA ALA A 163 17.16 8.18 -20.17
C ALA A 163 16.51 6.89 -19.62
N ASP A 164 15.18 6.88 -19.51
CA ASP A 164 14.34 5.77 -18.96
C ASP A 164 14.58 5.43 -17.47
N SER A 165 15.37 6.23 -16.76
CA SER A 165 15.62 6.05 -15.33
C SER A 165 14.87 7.09 -14.50
N ILE A 166 14.19 6.66 -13.46
CA ILE A 166 13.53 7.56 -12.50
C ILE A 166 14.62 8.18 -11.62
N LEU A 167 14.80 9.49 -11.73
CA LEU A 167 15.71 10.27 -10.89
C LEU A 167 15.06 10.60 -9.55
N ASN A 168 13.78 10.95 -9.58
CA ASN A 168 13.02 11.36 -8.42
C ASN A 168 11.56 10.98 -8.58
N LYS A 169 10.89 10.72 -7.45
CA LYS A 169 9.49 10.31 -7.41
C LYS A 169 8.82 10.82 -6.17
N GLU A 170 7.70 11.50 -6.36
CA GLU A 170 6.82 11.92 -5.27
C GLU A 170 5.45 11.27 -5.39
N VAL A 171 4.90 10.83 -4.25
CA VAL A 171 3.59 10.18 -4.16
C VAL A 171 2.74 10.87 -3.12
N CYS A 172 1.54 11.29 -3.52
CA CYS A 172 0.55 11.89 -2.64
C CYS A 172 -0.71 11.04 -2.58
N TYR A 173 -1.20 10.78 -1.37
CA TYR A 173 -2.51 10.20 -1.12
C TYR A 173 -3.49 11.34 -0.84
N LEU A 174 -4.57 11.44 -1.64
CA LEU A 174 -5.49 12.55 -1.62
C LEU A 174 -6.87 12.06 -1.21
N ASP A 175 -7.47 12.73 -0.23
CA ASP A 175 -8.84 12.53 0.23
C ASP A 175 -9.62 13.84 0.00
N TYR A 176 -10.53 13.80 -0.96
CA TYR A 176 -11.46 14.88 -1.27
C TYR A 176 -12.91 14.49 -0.95
N SER A 177 -13.12 13.50 -0.08
CA SER A 177 -14.47 13.03 0.29
C SER A 177 -15.33 14.06 1.03
N GLU A 178 -14.72 15.11 1.56
CA GLU A 178 -15.47 16.22 2.17
C GLU A 178 -16.13 17.15 1.13
N PHE A 179 -15.70 17.09 -0.13
CA PHE A 179 -16.25 17.89 -1.21
C PHE A 179 -17.46 17.20 -1.81
N GLN A 180 -18.62 17.85 -1.75
CA GLN A 180 -19.90 17.33 -2.22
C GLN A 180 -20.36 17.96 -3.55
N GLN A 181 -19.46 18.57 -4.28
CA GLN A 181 -19.73 19.18 -5.57
C GLN A 181 -18.63 18.82 -6.55
N GLU A 182 -19.03 18.50 -7.78
CA GLU A 182 -18.09 18.38 -8.88
C GLU A 182 -17.30 19.68 -9.04
N GLY A 183 -15.99 19.58 -9.20
CA GLY A 183 -15.15 20.76 -9.33
C GLY A 183 -13.76 20.44 -9.84
N LEU A 184 -13.17 21.44 -10.53
CA LEU A 184 -11.76 21.38 -10.92
C LEU A 184 -10.90 21.64 -9.67
N THR A 185 -10.01 20.71 -9.37
CA THR A 185 -9.04 20.83 -8.29
C THR A 185 -7.61 20.83 -8.81
N GLU A 186 -6.71 21.37 -8.01
CA GLU A 186 -5.27 21.43 -8.32
C GLU A 186 -4.48 20.78 -7.19
N LYS A 187 -3.43 20.06 -7.55
CA LYS A 187 -2.46 19.53 -6.60
C LYS A 187 -1.05 19.70 -7.15
N SER A 188 -0.14 20.21 -6.31
CA SER A 188 1.29 20.28 -6.60
C SER A 188 2.11 19.39 -5.67
N VAL A 189 3.26 18.93 -6.16
CA VAL A 189 4.32 18.28 -5.38
C VAL A 189 5.66 18.88 -5.78
N ILE A 190 6.60 18.87 -4.84
CA ILE A 190 7.97 19.35 -5.08
C ILE A 190 8.83 18.14 -5.48
N LEU A 191 9.44 18.22 -6.65
CA LEU A 191 10.43 17.26 -7.12
C LEU A 191 11.83 17.88 -6.97
N PRO A 192 12.64 17.42 -6.02
CA PRO A 192 14.03 17.88 -5.92
C PRO A 192 14.81 17.45 -7.17
N ASP A 193 15.85 18.23 -7.52
CA ASP A 193 16.80 17.95 -8.60
C ASP A 193 16.20 17.75 -10.01
N ILE A 194 15.05 18.36 -10.28
CA ILE A 194 14.33 18.27 -11.55
C ILE A 194 15.18 18.74 -12.77
N GLY A 195 16.20 19.57 -12.54
CA GLY A 195 17.02 20.14 -13.61
C GLY A 195 17.86 19.14 -14.41
N GLN A 196 17.91 17.87 -14.00
CA GLN A 196 18.56 16.79 -14.75
C GLN A 196 17.56 15.90 -15.49
N ALA A 197 16.27 16.10 -15.28
CA ALA A 197 15.24 15.31 -15.94
C ALA A 197 15.01 15.80 -17.38
N GLU A 198 14.64 14.90 -18.27
CA GLU A 198 14.20 15.18 -19.64
C GLU A 198 12.69 15.35 -19.72
N GLU A 199 11.98 14.67 -18.82
CA GLU A 199 10.53 14.69 -18.77
C GLU A 199 10.01 14.42 -17.35
N ILE A 200 8.79 14.88 -17.12
CA ILE A 200 8.01 14.54 -15.91
C ILE A 200 6.81 13.71 -16.30
N ILE A 201 6.68 12.56 -15.67
CA ILE A 201 5.52 11.68 -15.82
C ILE A 201 4.55 11.93 -14.67
N PHE A 202 3.35 12.33 -15.03
CA PHE A 202 2.22 12.55 -14.11
C PHE A 202 1.30 11.35 -14.17
N THR A 203 1.02 10.72 -13.05
CA THR A 203 0.05 9.64 -12.93
C THR A 203 -0.99 9.99 -11.89
N LEU A 204 -2.25 9.98 -12.28
CA LEU A 204 -3.38 10.14 -11.38
C LEU A 204 -4.20 8.85 -11.36
N LYS A 205 -4.35 8.26 -10.17
CA LYS A 205 -5.20 7.09 -9.95
C LYS A 205 -6.39 7.49 -9.11
N ARG A 206 -7.60 7.12 -9.54
CA ARG A 206 -8.76 7.10 -8.66
C ARG A 206 -8.85 5.72 -8.02
N ILE A 207 -8.93 5.70 -6.70
CA ILE A 207 -8.89 4.49 -5.89
C ILE A 207 -10.14 4.37 -5.00
N THR A 208 -10.38 3.21 -4.42
CA THR A 208 -11.42 3.03 -3.40
C THR A 208 -10.97 3.59 -2.06
N LYS A 209 -11.94 3.90 -1.19
CA LYS A 209 -11.64 4.28 0.21
C LYS A 209 -10.80 3.23 0.93
N ALA A 210 -11.13 1.95 0.74
CA ALA A 210 -10.36 0.86 1.35
C ALA A 210 -8.88 0.88 0.92
N ASN A 211 -8.62 1.17 -0.38
CA ASN A 211 -7.25 1.32 -0.86
C ASN A 211 -6.57 2.54 -0.23
N TYR A 212 -7.24 3.68 -0.16
CA TYR A 212 -6.70 4.87 0.48
C TYR A 212 -6.31 4.60 1.95
N ASP A 213 -7.22 4.04 2.73
CA ASP A 213 -6.98 3.69 4.14
C ASP A 213 -5.81 2.69 4.29
N TYR A 214 -5.72 1.71 3.37
CA TYR A 214 -4.62 0.74 3.34
C TYR A 214 -3.28 1.43 3.07
N GLN A 215 -3.17 2.26 2.03
CA GLN A 215 -1.93 2.96 1.66
C GLN A 215 -1.45 3.90 2.77
N VAL A 216 -2.38 4.66 3.38
CA VAL A 216 -2.06 5.53 4.51
C VAL A 216 -1.56 4.73 5.71
N SER A 217 -2.21 3.60 6.04
CA SER A 217 -1.78 2.73 7.14
C SER A 217 -0.45 2.04 6.86
N LEU A 218 -0.20 1.64 5.60
CA LEU A 218 1.08 1.05 5.18
C LEU A 218 2.23 2.06 5.31
N ASN A 219 2.01 3.29 4.86
CA ASN A 219 2.99 4.35 5.00
C ASN A 219 3.29 4.67 6.47
N ALA A 220 2.26 4.72 7.32
CA ALA A 220 2.40 4.92 8.75
C ALA A 220 3.16 3.76 9.42
N ALA A 221 2.87 2.50 9.05
CA ALA A 221 3.57 1.33 9.55
C ALA A 221 5.05 1.33 9.14
N ASN A 222 5.36 1.68 7.88
CA ASN A 222 6.73 1.79 7.40
C ASN A 222 7.51 2.88 8.16
N THR A 223 6.89 4.02 8.44
CA THR A 223 7.50 5.09 9.23
C THR A 223 7.72 4.65 10.69
N ALA A 224 6.75 3.95 11.28
CA ALA A 224 6.87 3.43 12.63
C ALA A 224 8.01 2.41 12.77
N ASN A 225 8.18 1.53 11.78
CA ASN A 225 9.25 0.51 11.76
C ASN A 225 10.67 1.10 11.65
N GLN A 226 10.81 2.35 11.20
CA GLN A 226 12.09 3.05 11.15
C GLN A 226 12.50 3.63 12.51
N SER A 227 11.64 3.58 13.51
CA SER A 227 11.86 4.13 14.85
C SER A 227 11.65 3.05 15.92
N SER A 228 12.63 2.82 16.76
CA SER A 228 12.55 1.84 17.86
C SER A 228 11.61 2.24 19.02
N ILE A 229 10.99 3.42 18.94
CA ILE A 229 10.20 4.03 20.06
C ILE A 229 8.70 4.11 19.70
N THR A 230 8.30 3.83 18.46
CA THR A 230 6.92 4.01 18.00
C THR A 230 6.08 2.75 18.19
N THR A 231 4.79 2.96 18.52
CA THR A 231 3.81 1.86 18.59
C THR A 231 3.55 1.28 17.19
N PRO A 232 3.49 -0.05 17.05
CA PRO A 232 3.11 -0.68 15.79
C PRO A 232 1.77 -0.17 15.26
N VAL A 233 1.71 0.12 13.97
CA VAL A 233 0.49 0.59 13.29
C VAL A 233 -0.14 -0.60 12.56
N PRO A 234 -1.41 -0.95 12.84
CA PRO A 234 -2.09 -2.02 12.15
C PRO A 234 -2.43 -1.63 10.70
N LEU A 235 -2.25 -2.56 9.76
CA LEU A 235 -2.68 -2.38 8.37
C LEU A 235 -4.21 -2.43 8.27
N LYS A 236 -4.79 -1.49 7.52
CA LYS A 236 -6.23 -1.39 7.27
C LYS A 236 -6.58 -2.06 5.94
N GLY A 237 -6.52 -3.38 5.90
CA GLY A 237 -6.96 -4.14 4.73
C GLY A 237 -8.48 -4.38 4.67
N ASN A 238 -8.95 -5.03 3.60
CA ASN A 238 -10.36 -5.40 3.42
C ASN A 238 -10.57 -6.91 3.24
N LEU A 239 -9.55 -7.72 3.49
CA LEU A 239 -9.61 -9.17 3.42
C LEU A 239 -10.17 -9.76 4.71
N GLN A 240 -11.06 -10.74 4.59
CA GLN A 240 -11.48 -11.58 5.69
C GLN A 240 -10.64 -12.87 5.68
N GLY A 241 -9.95 -13.17 6.76
CA GLY A 241 -9.11 -14.37 6.90
C GLY A 241 -7.65 -14.19 6.48
N ALA A 242 -7.23 -12.99 6.04
CA ALA A 242 -5.84 -12.67 5.69
C ALA A 242 -5.53 -11.19 5.94
N LEU A 243 -4.25 -10.82 5.93
CA LEU A 243 -3.79 -9.44 5.82
C LEU A 243 -3.70 -9.01 4.35
N GLY A 244 -3.69 -7.70 4.10
CA GLY A 244 -3.47 -7.12 2.78
C GLY A 244 -4.70 -6.46 2.18
N ILE A 245 -4.76 -6.38 0.85
CA ILE A 245 -5.77 -5.61 0.12
C ILE A 245 -6.22 -6.30 -1.18
N PHE A 246 -7.52 -6.28 -1.42
CA PHE A 246 -8.13 -6.53 -2.72
C PHE A 246 -8.84 -5.27 -3.19
N THR A 247 -8.35 -4.66 -4.25
CA THR A 247 -8.83 -3.36 -4.68
C THR A 247 -8.81 -3.18 -6.19
N CYS A 248 -9.63 -2.23 -6.68
CA CYS A 248 -9.63 -1.78 -8.05
C CYS A 248 -9.27 -0.30 -8.12
N TYR A 249 -8.68 0.12 -9.24
CA TYR A 249 -8.38 1.52 -9.52
C TYR A 249 -8.51 1.82 -11.02
N THR A 250 -8.72 3.10 -11.33
CA THR A 250 -8.58 3.64 -12.69
C THR A 250 -7.42 4.62 -12.71
N GLU A 251 -6.76 4.79 -13.86
CA GLU A 251 -5.64 5.73 -13.96
C GLU A 251 -5.66 6.52 -15.26
N ASP A 252 -5.10 7.71 -15.19
CA ASP A 252 -4.65 8.50 -16.34
C ASP A 252 -3.20 8.89 -16.17
N LYS A 253 -2.46 8.94 -17.28
CA LYS A 253 -1.03 9.23 -17.30
C LYS A 253 -0.71 10.22 -18.40
N GLN A 254 0.00 11.29 -18.05
CA GLN A 254 0.48 12.29 -18.97
C GLN A 254 1.97 12.54 -18.76
N THR A 255 2.67 12.91 -19.85
CA THR A 255 4.10 13.22 -19.82
C THR A 255 4.32 14.64 -20.32
N VAL A 256 5.13 15.39 -19.60
CA VAL A 256 5.54 16.75 -19.96
C VAL A 256 7.05 16.76 -20.15
N PRO A 257 7.55 17.03 -21.38
CA PRO A 257 8.98 17.25 -21.61
C PRO A 257 9.44 18.56 -20.95
N LEU A 258 10.71 18.58 -20.50
CA LEU A 258 11.36 19.72 -19.85
C LEU A 258 12.29 20.48 -20.77
#